data_412394149deaf59dea8c4f8ce5d9a593
#
_entry.id   412394149deaf59dea8c4f8ce5d9a593
#
_cell.length_a   1.000
_cell.length_b   1.000
_cell.length_c   1.000
_cell.angle_alpha   90.00
_cell.angle_beta   90.00
_cell.angle_gamma   90.00
#
_symmetry.space_group_name_H-M   'P 1'
#
loop_
_entity.id
_entity.type
_entity.pdbx_description
1 polymer ?
#
loop_
_entity_poly.entity_id
_entity_poly.type
_entity_poly.pdbx_seq_one_letter_code
_entity_poly.pdbx_strand_id
1 'polypeptide(L)'
;MAQQQQQLQIDILLRKLTSVNPEDQWSAAAEIRLLAKGNADNRVAIAEAGAIPLLVGLLSTPDSRTQEHAVTALLNLTLCEDNKGSIISSGAVPGIVHVLKNGGMEARENAAATLFSLSIVDENKVMIGASGAIPPLVTLLSEGTQGGKKDAAIALFNLCIYHGNKGKAVRAGVVSTLMKMLTEPGGGMVDEGLAILAMLSSHPEGKAAIGAAEAVPVLVEVIRTGSLRNRENAAAVLVNLCSGDQQHIVEAQKLGVMSSLLELAQNGTDRGKRKAAQLLELMNPFAEQRTGDADADADVGTSRGSVRDPVTNPTTYLFEGNLTTYLFEGNLTPYPF
;
A
#
# COMPACT_ATOMS: atom_id res chain seq x y z
N MET A 1 10.75 -3.63 42.19
CA MET A 1 9.51 -2.90 42.60
C MET A 1 8.75 -2.33 41.41
N ALA A 2 9.37 -1.54 40.49
CA ALA A 2 8.66 -0.96 39.35
C ALA A 2 8.04 -2.02 38.40
N GLN A 3 8.77 -3.08 38.02
CA GLN A 3 8.26 -4.17 37.19
C GLN A 3 7.11 -4.94 37.84
N GLN A 4 7.16 -5.20 39.13
CA GLN A 4 6.07 -5.85 39.86
C GLN A 4 4.80 -5.00 39.88
N GLN A 5 4.96 -3.68 40.01
CA GLN A 5 3.84 -2.76 39.98
C GLN A 5 3.22 -2.65 38.59
N GLN A 6 4.04 -2.64 37.54
CA GLN A 6 3.61 -2.68 36.16
C GLN A 6 2.83 -3.97 35.84
N GLN A 7 3.37 -5.13 36.25
CA GLN A 7 2.69 -6.41 36.04
C GLN A 7 1.34 -6.46 36.74
N LEU A 8 1.26 -5.97 37.99
CA LEU A 8 0.00 -5.93 38.74
C LEU A 8 -1.02 -5.02 38.04
N GLN A 9 -0.60 -3.88 37.49
CA GLN A 9 -1.47 -3.00 36.73
C GLN A 9 -2.01 -3.71 35.48
N ILE A 10 -1.17 -4.39 34.71
CA ILE A 10 -1.58 -5.16 33.52
C ILE A 10 -2.58 -6.26 33.92
N ASP A 11 -2.32 -7.02 34.99
CA ASP A 11 -3.21 -8.09 35.44
C ASP A 11 -4.61 -7.56 35.82
N ILE A 12 -4.68 -6.37 36.44
CA ILE A 12 -5.96 -5.72 36.74
C ILE A 12 -6.70 -5.37 35.44
N LEU A 13 -5.99 -4.83 34.45
CA LEU A 13 -6.58 -4.46 33.16
C LEU A 13 -7.11 -5.70 32.40
N LEU A 14 -6.37 -6.81 32.41
CA LEU A 14 -6.84 -8.04 31.78
C LEU A 14 -8.12 -8.58 32.41
N ARG A 15 -8.25 -8.50 33.75
CA ARG A 15 -9.49 -8.88 34.45
C ARG A 15 -10.66 -7.98 34.03
N LYS A 16 -10.42 -6.66 33.87
CA LYS A 16 -11.45 -5.72 33.40
C LYS A 16 -11.83 -5.98 31.94
N LEU A 17 -10.89 -6.35 31.05
CA LEU A 17 -11.23 -6.72 29.67
C LEU A 17 -12.19 -7.91 29.59
N THR A 18 -12.14 -8.82 30.55
CA THR A 18 -13.03 -9.99 30.64
C THR A 18 -14.29 -9.77 31.48
N SER A 19 -14.48 -8.57 32.03
CA SER A 19 -15.66 -8.20 32.80
C SER A 19 -16.92 -8.22 31.93
N VAL A 20 -18.05 -8.56 32.54
CA VAL A 20 -19.36 -8.45 31.90
C VAL A 20 -19.86 -6.99 31.85
N ASN A 21 -19.21 -6.09 32.60
CA ASN A 21 -19.54 -4.67 32.62
C ASN A 21 -18.87 -3.95 31.44
N PRO A 22 -19.62 -3.35 30.51
CA PRO A 22 -19.06 -2.64 29.35
C PRO A 22 -18.14 -1.47 29.74
N GLU A 23 -18.39 -0.78 30.85
CA GLU A 23 -17.52 0.32 31.31
C GLU A 23 -16.15 -0.17 31.78
N ASP A 24 -16.06 -1.37 32.36
CA ASP A 24 -14.79 -2.00 32.68
C ASP A 24 -13.98 -2.32 31.42
N GLN A 25 -14.65 -2.91 30.42
CA GLN A 25 -14.02 -3.24 29.14
C GLN A 25 -13.51 -1.98 28.43
N TRP A 26 -14.36 -0.95 28.36
CA TRP A 26 -14.02 0.34 27.78
C TRP A 26 -12.81 0.96 28.47
N SER A 27 -12.84 1.11 29.81
CA SER A 27 -11.78 1.75 30.56
C SER A 27 -10.46 0.99 30.45
N ALA A 28 -10.51 -0.35 30.47
CA ALA A 28 -9.32 -1.18 30.34
C ALA A 28 -8.69 -1.11 28.93
N ALA A 29 -9.53 -1.15 27.88
CA ALA A 29 -9.05 -0.99 26.50
C ALA A 29 -8.39 0.40 26.29
N ALA A 30 -9.00 1.46 26.83
CA ALA A 30 -8.45 2.81 26.79
C ALA A 30 -7.10 2.92 27.49
N GLU A 31 -6.96 2.32 28.68
CA GLU A 31 -5.71 2.36 29.44
C GLU A 31 -4.61 1.51 28.77
N ILE A 32 -4.93 0.32 28.26
CA ILE A 32 -3.99 -0.51 27.49
C ILE A 32 -3.52 0.24 26.25
N ARG A 33 -4.42 0.92 25.53
CA ARG A 33 -4.06 1.79 24.40
C ARG A 33 -3.01 2.81 24.77
N LEU A 34 -3.19 3.50 25.89
CA LEU A 34 -2.25 4.53 26.38
C LEU A 34 -0.92 3.93 26.80
N LEU A 35 -0.93 2.83 27.54
CA LEU A 35 0.30 2.15 27.95
C LEU A 35 1.11 1.66 26.76
N ALA A 36 0.47 1.05 25.77
CA ALA A 36 1.11 0.57 24.55
C ALA A 36 1.63 1.71 23.66
N LYS A 37 0.96 2.89 23.66
CA LYS A 37 1.41 4.07 22.92
C LYS A 37 2.74 4.60 23.47
N GLY A 38 2.86 4.70 24.79
CA GLY A 38 3.92 5.46 25.45
C GLY A 38 5.27 4.75 25.52
N ASN A 39 5.33 3.41 25.55
CA ASN A 39 6.55 2.68 25.90
C ASN A 39 6.67 1.34 25.18
N ALA A 40 7.87 1.02 24.67
CA ALA A 40 8.18 -0.24 24.02
C ALA A 40 8.08 -1.43 24.99
N ASP A 41 8.58 -1.30 26.21
CA ASP A 41 8.55 -2.37 27.22
C ASP A 41 7.11 -2.71 27.61
N ASN A 42 6.23 -1.70 27.66
CA ASN A 42 4.81 -1.94 27.88
C ASN A 42 4.17 -2.78 26.77
N ARG A 43 4.55 -2.56 25.51
CA ARG A 43 4.01 -3.35 24.38
C ARG A 43 4.36 -4.83 24.50
N VAL A 44 5.58 -5.12 24.95
CA VAL A 44 6.03 -6.50 25.19
C VAL A 44 5.27 -7.08 26.38
N ALA A 45 5.29 -6.40 27.54
CA ALA A 45 4.64 -6.88 28.77
C ALA A 45 3.12 -7.12 28.59
N ILE A 46 2.41 -6.22 27.87
CA ILE A 46 0.99 -6.36 27.59
C ILE A 46 0.71 -7.59 26.71
N ALA A 47 1.54 -7.81 25.69
CA ALA A 47 1.39 -8.98 24.81
C ALA A 47 1.70 -10.29 25.55
N GLU A 48 2.79 -10.37 26.30
CA GLU A 48 3.19 -11.52 27.11
C GLU A 48 2.17 -11.88 28.18
N ALA A 49 1.50 -10.87 28.76
CA ALA A 49 0.42 -11.08 29.72
C ALA A 49 -0.87 -11.63 29.08
N GLY A 50 -0.96 -11.72 27.74
CA GLY A 50 -2.12 -12.32 27.04
C GLY A 50 -3.23 -11.32 26.70
N ALA A 51 -2.96 -10.02 26.61
CA ALA A 51 -3.96 -9.00 26.28
C ALA A 51 -4.48 -9.12 24.83
N ILE A 52 -3.66 -9.59 23.89
CA ILE A 52 -3.97 -9.61 22.45
C ILE A 52 -5.30 -10.35 22.16
N PRO A 53 -5.52 -11.62 22.55
CA PRO A 53 -6.78 -12.30 22.25
C PRO A 53 -8.00 -11.61 22.91
N LEU A 54 -7.84 -10.98 24.06
CA LEU A 54 -8.92 -10.25 24.74
C LEU A 54 -9.30 -8.98 23.95
N LEU A 55 -8.31 -8.22 23.47
CA LEU A 55 -8.54 -7.05 22.61
C LEU A 55 -9.17 -7.46 21.28
N VAL A 56 -8.74 -8.59 20.69
CA VAL A 56 -9.35 -9.14 19.47
C VAL A 56 -10.84 -9.46 19.69
N GLY A 57 -11.20 -10.02 20.84
CA GLY A 57 -12.60 -10.26 21.21
C GLY A 57 -13.47 -8.99 21.25
N LEU A 58 -12.88 -7.86 21.63
CA LEU A 58 -13.57 -6.57 21.71
C LEU A 58 -13.77 -5.89 20.34
N LEU A 59 -13.13 -6.34 19.26
CA LEU A 59 -13.35 -5.78 17.92
C LEU A 59 -14.78 -5.99 17.40
N SER A 60 -15.53 -6.94 17.95
CA SER A 60 -16.91 -7.22 17.58
C SER A 60 -17.92 -6.68 18.59
N THR A 61 -17.49 -5.91 19.57
CA THR A 61 -18.40 -5.30 20.55
C THR A 61 -19.33 -4.28 19.89
N PRO A 62 -20.61 -4.16 20.35
CA PRO A 62 -21.51 -3.13 19.86
C PRO A 62 -21.15 -1.72 20.39
N ASP A 63 -20.38 -1.59 21.47
CA ASP A 63 -19.92 -0.29 21.96
C ASP A 63 -18.76 0.23 21.09
N SER A 64 -19.06 1.26 20.29
CA SER A 64 -18.12 1.87 19.34
C SER A 64 -16.86 2.44 20.01
N ARG A 65 -16.97 2.94 21.24
CA ARG A 65 -15.83 3.49 22.00
C ARG A 65 -14.85 2.39 22.41
N THR A 66 -15.38 1.28 22.90
CA THR A 66 -14.58 0.10 23.26
C THR A 66 -13.93 -0.49 22.02
N GLN A 67 -14.66 -0.61 20.92
CA GLN A 67 -14.15 -1.10 19.64
C GLN A 67 -12.98 -0.24 19.13
N GLU A 68 -13.11 1.09 19.19
CA GLU A 68 -12.07 2.03 18.79
C GLU A 68 -10.83 1.90 19.67
N HIS A 69 -10.97 1.83 21.00
CA HIS A 69 -9.84 1.62 21.88
C HIS A 69 -9.17 0.28 21.67
N ALA A 70 -9.92 -0.78 21.40
CA ALA A 70 -9.38 -2.10 21.14
C ALA A 70 -8.55 -2.14 19.85
N VAL A 71 -9.06 -1.60 18.74
CA VAL A 71 -8.30 -1.57 17.48
C VAL A 71 -7.08 -0.67 17.57
N THR A 72 -7.18 0.46 18.28
CA THR A 72 -6.04 1.37 18.50
C THR A 72 -4.98 0.75 19.42
N ALA A 73 -5.40 -0.01 20.44
CA ALA A 73 -4.46 -0.75 21.29
C ALA A 73 -3.70 -1.81 20.47
N LEU A 74 -4.39 -2.55 19.61
CA LEU A 74 -3.75 -3.50 18.68
C LEU A 74 -2.80 -2.80 17.73
N LEU A 75 -3.17 -1.64 17.16
CA LEU A 75 -2.28 -0.82 16.33
C LEU A 75 -0.99 -0.49 17.09
N ASN A 76 -1.10 0.04 18.31
CA ASN A 76 0.07 0.37 19.12
C ASN A 76 0.93 -0.86 19.44
N LEU A 77 0.32 -2.02 19.67
CA LEU A 77 1.05 -3.27 19.89
C LEU A 77 1.80 -3.75 18.64
N THR A 78 1.30 -3.45 17.41
CA THR A 78 2.02 -3.79 16.17
C THR A 78 3.34 -3.04 15.98
N LEU A 79 3.59 -1.97 16.77
CA LEU A 79 4.87 -1.27 16.75
C LEU A 79 6.03 -2.11 17.31
N CYS A 80 5.73 -3.19 18.03
CA CYS A 80 6.67 -4.25 18.38
C CYS A 80 6.58 -5.36 17.32
N GLU A 81 7.70 -5.66 16.66
CA GLU A 81 7.73 -6.65 15.57
C GLU A 81 7.26 -8.04 16.03
N ASP A 82 7.70 -8.46 17.22
CA ASP A 82 7.37 -9.76 17.80
C ASP A 82 5.86 -9.93 18.07
N ASN A 83 5.15 -8.84 18.29
CA ASN A 83 3.70 -8.89 18.54
C ASN A 83 2.87 -9.13 17.27
N LYS A 84 3.39 -8.83 16.08
CA LYS A 84 2.64 -8.96 14.81
C LYS A 84 2.22 -10.41 14.57
N GLY A 85 3.13 -11.36 14.80
CA GLY A 85 2.83 -12.79 14.73
C GLY A 85 1.73 -13.22 15.70
N SER A 86 1.79 -12.76 16.95
CA SER A 86 0.79 -13.05 17.99
C SER A 86 -0.58 -12.46 17.66
N ILE A 87 -0.64 -11.25 17.09
CA ILE A 87 -1.90 -10.61 16.66
C ILE A 87 -2.53 -11.42 15.52
N ILE A 88 -1.76 -11.81 14.52
CA ILE A 88 -2.23 -12.66 13.42
C ILE A 88 -2.73 -14.01 13.92
N SER A 89 -1.94 -14.68 14.76
CA SER A 89 -2.28 -16.01 15.32
C SER A 89 -3.52 -15.99 16.22
N SER A 90 -3.83 -14.84 16.82
CA SER A 90 -5.07 -14.65 17.60
C SER A 90 -6.31 -14.45 16.73
N GLY A 91 -6.20 -14.51 15.40
CA GLY A 91 -7.33 -14.34 14.49
C GLY A 91 -7.85 -12.90 14.41
N ALA A 92 -6.99 -11.90 14.58
CA ALA A 92 -7.38 -10.49 14.62
C ALA A 92 -7.92 -9.96 13.28
N VAL A 93 -7.45 -10.48 12.14
CA VAL A 93 -7.72 -9.89 10.81
C VAL A 93 -9.21 -9.76 10.50
N PRO A 94 -10.08 -10.77 10.68
CA PRO A 94 -11.52 -10.61 10.44
C PRO A 94 -12.16 -9.52 11.31
N GLY A 95 -11.76 -9.42 12.59
CA GLY A 95 -12.24 -8.38 13.50
C GLY A 95 -11.78 -6.98 13.07
N ILE A 96 -10.53 -6.81 12.68
CA ILE A 96 -10.00 -5.55 12.16
C ILE A 96 -10.74 -5.14 10.87
N VAL A 97 -11.00 -6.09 9.96
CA VAL A 97 -11.79 -5.83 8.73
C VAL A 97 -13.24 -5.45 9.07
N HIS A 98 -13.81 -6.05 10.11
CA HIS A 98 -15.14 -5.65 10.61
C HIS A 98 -15.16 -4.19 11.07
N VAL A 99 -14.16 -3.78 11.87
CA VAL A 99 -14.01 -2.37 12.32
C VAL A 99 -13.80 -1.44 11.12
N LEU A 100 -12.96 -1.81 10.18
CA LEU A 100 -12.70 -1.03 8.96
C LEU A 100 -13.97 -0.78 8.13
N LYS A 101 -14.90 -1.73 8.13
CA LYS A 101 -16.19 -1.62 7.41
C LYS A 101 -17.23 -0.81 8.17
N ASN A 102 -17.35 -1.02 9.47
CA ASN A 102 -18.53 -0.66 10.25
C ASN A 102 -18.23 0.30 11.40
N GLY A 103 -16.99 0.54 11.75
CA GLY A 103 -16.56 1.41 12.84
C GLY A 103 -16.78 2.90 12.54
N GLY A 104 -16.66 3.72 13.58
CA GLY A 104 -16.53 5.17 13.43
C GLY A 104 -15.30 5.55 12.61
N MET A 105 -15.22 6.80 12.14
CA MET A 105 -14.13 7.21 11.23
C MET A 105 -12.76 6.95 11.82
N GLU A 106 -12.51 7.35 13.07
CA GLU A 106 -11.22 7.12 13.75
C GLU A 106 -10.89 5.62 13.89
N ALA A 107 -11.88 4.81 14.24
CA ALA A 107 -11.70 3.36 14.33
C ALA A 107 -11.38 2.73 12.96
N ARG A 108 -12.02 3.18 11.88
CA ARG A 108 -11.74 2.73 10.50
C ARG A 108 -10.32 3.09 10.08
N GLU A 109 -9.87 4.30 10.39
CA GLU A 109 -8.51 4.77 10.09
C GLU A 109 -7.46 3.96 10.87
N ASN A 110 -7.68 3.75 12.17
CA ASN A 110 -6.81 2.91 12.99
C ASN A 110 -6.81 1.44 12.53
N ALA A 111 -7.93 0.93 12.04
CA ALA A 111 -7.99 -0.41 11.44
C ALA A 111 -7.15 -0.50 10.15
N ALA A 112 -7.22 0.52 9.28
CA ALA A 112 -6.37 0.59 8.08
C ALA A 112 -4.88 0.65 8.42
N ALA A 113 -4.50 1.48 9.40
CA ALA A 113 -3.12 1.56 9.90
C ALA A 113 -2.66 0.23 10.52
N THR A 114 -3.54 -0.49 11.23
CA THR A 114 -3.23 -1.81 11.79
C THR A 114 -2.98 -2.82 10.67
N LEU A 115 -3.85 -2.87 9.65
CA LEU A 115 -3.66 -3.75 8.49
C LEU A 115 -2.40 -3.41 7.72
N PHE A 116 -2.07 -2.12 7.57
CA PHE A 116 -0.79 -1.70 7.01
C PHE A 116 0.37 -2.27 7.81
N SER A 117 0.42 -2.04 9.12
CA SER A 117 1.51 -2.52 9.98
C SER A 117 1.68 -4.05 9.92
N LEU A 118 0.57 -4.80 9.91
CA LEU A 118 0.59 -6.25 9.78
C LEU A 118 1.05 -6.70 8.37
N SER A 119 0.72 -5.93 7.32
CA SER A 119 1.08 -6.24 5.92
C SER A 119 2.54 -6.00 5.56
N ILE A 120 3.34 -5.42 6.47
CA ILE A 120 4.80 -5.32 6.30
C ILE A 120 5.41 -6.72 6.21
N VAL A 121 4.88 -7.68 6.94
CA VAL A 121 5.26 -9.09 6.85
C VAL A 121 4.64 -9.70 5.60
N ASP A 122 5.47 -10.25 4.71
CA ASP A 122 5.04 -10.69 3.36
C ASP A 122 3.97 -11.77 3.39
N GLU A 123 4.08 -12.73 4.30
CA GLU A 123 3.14 -13.83 4.47
C GLU A 123 1.73 -13.34 4.82
N ASN A 124 1.63 -12.22 5.52
CA ASN A 124 0.34 -11.65 5.93
C ASN A 124 -0.44 -11.02 4.78
N LYS A 125 0.24 -10.56 3.70
CA LYS A 125 -0.39 -9.91 2.54
C LYS A 125 -1.43 -10.80 1.87
N VAL A 126 -1.15 -12.09 1.80
CA VAL A 126 -2.07 -13.09 1.21
C VAL A 126 -3.34 -13.21 2.02
N MET A 127 -3.19 -13.42 3.34
CA MET A 127 -4.31 -13.60 4.26
C MET A 127 -5.16 -12.33 4.38
N ILE A 128 -4.53 -11.17 4.57
CA ILE A 128 -5.23 -9.89 4.67
C ILE A 128 -5.99 -9.61 3.35
N GLY A 129 -5.37 -9.83 2.19
CA GLY A 129 -6.05 -9.68 0.91
C GLY A 129 -7.17 -10.69 0.65
N ALA A 130 -7.15 -11.85 1.30
CA ALA A 130 -8.21 -12.86 1.23
C ALA A 130 -9.36 -12.58 2.21
N SER A 131 -9.11 -11.84 3.29
CA SER A 131 -10.10 -11.55 4.35
C SER A 131 -11.18 -10.54 3.94
N GLY A 132 -11.10 -9.96 2.74
CA GLY A 132 -12.02 -8.92 2.28
C GLY A 132 -11.65 -7.51 2.76
N ALA A 133 -10.40 -7.25 3.12
CA ALA A 133 -9.89 -5.94 3.55
C ALA A 133 -9.83 -4.91 2.40
N ILE A 134 -9.59 -5.35 1.16
CA ILE A 134 -9.31 -4.45 0.03
C ILE A 134 -10.49 -3.52 -0.30
N PRO A 135 -11.74 -3.97 -0.47
CA PRO A 135 -12.84 -3.05 -0.78
C PRO A 135 -13.04 -1.95 0.27
N PRO A 136 -13.09 -2.23 1.59
CA PRO A 136 -13.25 -1.17 2.58
C PRO A 136 -12.02 -0.24 2.69
N LEU A 137 -10.81 -0.70 2.35
CA LEU A 137 -9.65 0.19 2.20
C LEU A 137 -9.84 1.16 1.03
N VAL A 138 -10.37 0.70 -0.11
CA VAL A 138 -10.70 1.57 -1.25
C VAL A 138 -11.79 2.58 -0.88
N THR A 139 -12.80 2.18 -0.11
CA THR A 139 -13.82 3.09 0.44
C THR A 139 -13.18 4.15 1.33
N LEU A 140 -12.30 3.75 2.27
CA LEU A 140 -11.63 4.69 3.16
C LEU A 140 -10.69 5.63 2.39
N LEU A 141 -10.02 5.16 1.34
CA LEU A 141 -9.21 5.98 0.43
C LEU A 141 -10.04 7.09 -0.23
N SER A 142 -11.31 6.84 -0.53
CA SER A 142 -12.23 7.83 -1.12
C SER A 142 -12.82 8.80 -0.09
N GLU A 143 -13.21 8.30 1.08
CA GLU A 143 -14.09 9.00 2.02
C GLU A 143 -13.40 9.42 3.33
N GLY A 144 -12.22 8.88 3.64
CA GLY A 144 -11.51 9.13 4.89
C GLY A 144 -11.02 10.56 5.06
N THR A 145 -10.53 10.89 6.25
CA THR A 145 -9.73 12.10 6.47
C THR A 145 -8.43 12.02 5.65
N GLN A 146 -7.67 13.08 5.61
CA GLN A 146 -6.37 13.07 4.91
C GLN A 146 -5.43 11.99 5.50
N GLY A 147 -5.44 11.80 6.82
CA GLY A 147 -4.68 10.74 7.50
C GLY A 147 -5.18 9.34 7.10
N GLY A 148 -6.48 9.11 7.21
CA GLY A 148 -7.10 7.84 6.87
C GLY A 148 -6.95 7.45 5.40
N LYS A 149 -7.04 8.43 4.49
CA LYS A 149 -6.74 8.22 3.06
C LYS A 149 -5.30 7.76 2.87
N LYS A 150 -4.36 8.37 3.59
CA LYS A 150 -2.95 8.00 3.52
C LYS A 150 -2.71 6.58 4.05
N ASP A 151 -3.28 6.24 5.21
CA ASP A 151 -3.17 4.89 5.78
C ASP A 151 -3.77 3.83 4.85
N ALA A 152 -4.93 4.12 4.27
CA ALA A 152 -5.57 3.25 3.28
C ALA A 152 -4.72 3.07 2.02
N ALA A 153 -4.13 4.15 1.49
CA ALA A 153 -3.25 4.09 0.31
C ALA A 153 -2.03 3.23 0.58
N ILE A 154 -1.37 3.40 1.73
CA ILE A 154 -0.18 2.65 2.11
C ILE A 154 -0.53 1.17 2.33
N ALA A 155 -1.66 0.88 2.99
CA ALA A 155 -2.13 -0.50 3.16
C ALA A 155 -2.41 -1.17 1.80
N LEU A 156 -3.12 -0.49 0.91
CA LEU A 156 -3.40 -0.99 -0.46
C LEU A 156 -2.11 -1.22 -1.24
N PHE A 157 -1.17 -0.29 -1.17
CA PHE A 157 0.11 -0.40 -1.82
C PHE A 157 0.85 -1.67 -1.36
N ASN A 158 1.01 -1.87 -0.04
CA ASN A 158 1.67 -3.05 0.52
C ASN A 158 0.95 -4.34 0.15
N LEU A 159 -0.38 -4.37 0.23
CA LEU A 159 -1.15 -5.55 -0.14
C LEU A 159 -1.00 -5.91 -1.63
N CYS A 160 -0.90 -4.91 -2.53
CA CYS A 160 -0.72 -5.10 -3.96
C CYS A 160 0.70 -5.50 -4.38
N ILE A 161 1.69 -5.50 -3.46
CA ILE A 161 2.99 -6.15 -3.69
C ILE A 161 2.75 -7.64 -4.01
N TYR A 162 1.83 -8.29 -3.28
CA TYR A 162 1.40 -9.62 -3.65
C TYR A 162 0.51 -9.57 -4.90
N HIS A 163 0.97 -10.22 -5.97
CA HIS A 163 0.32 -10.19 -7.30
C HIS A 163 -1.17 -10.56 -7.25
N GLY A 164 -1.55 -11.56 -6.45
CA GLY A 164 -2.94 -12.02 -6.32
C GLY A 164 -3.92 -10.98 -5.73
N ASN A 165 -3.41 -9.89 -5.15
CA ASN A 165 -4.25 -8.80 -4.62
C ASN A 165 -4.49 -7.68 -5.64
N LYS A 166 -3.67 -7.55 -6.70
CA LYS A 166 -3.79 -6.49 -7.70
C LYS A 166 -5.16 -6.50 -8.40
N GLY A 167 -5.58 -7.65 -8.92
CA GLY A 167 -6.90 -7.80 -9.54
C GLY A 167 -8.05 -7.52 -8.56
N LYS A 168 -7.92 -7.90 -7.27
CA LYS A 168 -8.92 -7.58 -6.25
C LYS A 168 -9.05 -6.07 -6.03
N ALA A 169 -7.93 -5.34 -5.98
CA ALA A 169 -7.92 -3.89 -5.84
C ALA A 169 -8.55 -3.21 -7.06
N VAL A 170 -8.24 -3.67 -8.27
CA VAL A 170 -8.83 -3.15 -9.51
C VAL A 170 -10.35 -3.35 -9.51
N ARG A 171 -10.83 -4.57 -9.22
CA ARG A 171 -12.26 -4.87 -9.13
C ARG A 171 -12.99 -4.11 -8.02
N ALA A 172 -12.27 -3.72 -6.96
CA ALA A 172 -12.81 -2.86 -5.90
C ALA A 172 -12.90 -1.38 -6.29
N GLY A 173 -12.48 -1.00 -7.51
CA GLY A 173 -12.59 0.37 -8.03
C GLY A 173 -11.44 1.30 -7.64
N VAL A 174 -10.28 0.75 -7.22
CA VAL A 174 -9.13 1.57 -6.80
C VAL A 174 -8.66 2.53 -7.89
N VAL A 175 -8.67 2.11 -9.18
CA VAL A 175 -8.20 2.94 -10.29
C VAL A 175 -9.04 4.20 -10.44
N SER A 176 -10.36 4.11 -10.42
CA SER A 176 -11.24 5.28 -10.51
C SER A 176 -11.08 6.22 -9.32
N THR A 177 -10.91 5.67 -8.11
CA THR A 177 -10.62 6.46 -6.91
C THR A 177 -9.31 7.22 -7.03
N LEU A 178 -8.24 6.56 -7.48
CA LEU A 178 -6.92 7.18 -7.65
C LEU A 178 -6.94 8.24 -8.75
N MET A 179 -7.57 7.97 -9.88
CA MET A 179 -7.67 8.96 -10.97
C MET A 179 -8.43 10.21 -10.52
N LYS A 180 -9.50 10.06 -9.75
CA LYS A 180 -10.21 11.18 -9.15
C LYS A 180 -9.29 12.01 -8.26
N MET A 181 -8.51 11.37 -7.37
CA MET A 181 -7.56 12.05 -6.48
C MET A 181 -6.46 12.79 -7.23
N LEU A 182 -5.98 12.27 -8.36
CA LEU A 182 -4.95 12.91 -9.19
C LEU A 182 -5.47 14.12 -9.96
N THR A 183 -6.77 14.18 -10.22
CA THR A 183 -7.41 15.27 -10.99
C THR A 183 -8.05 16.35 -10.11
N GLU A 184 -8.25 16.07 -8.81
CA GLU A 184 -8.82 17.06 -7.88
C GLU A 184 -7.81 18.16 -7.56
N PRO A 185 -8.20 19.45 -7.69
CA PRO A 185 -7.35 20.57 -7.31
C PRO A 185 -6.97 20.52 -5.83
N GLY A 186 -5.67 20.56 -5.52
CA GLY A 186 -5.18 20.51 -4.14
C GLY A 186 -5.12 19.09 -3.54
N GLY A 187 -5.29 18.05 -4.34
CA GLY A 187 -5.14 16.66 -3.94
C GLY A 187 -3.73 16.35 -3.44
N GLY A 188 -3.55 16.19 -2.12
CA GLY A 188 -2.25 16.02 -1.46
C GLY A 188 -1.67 14.61 -1.51
N MET A 189 -2.17 13.71 -2.39
CA MET A 189 -1.80 12.29 -2.41
C MET A 189 -1.36 11.80 -3.80
N VAL A 190 -0.70 12.70 -4.53
CA VAL A 190 -0.22 12.41 -5.91
C VAL A 190 0.85 11.31 -5.87
N ASP A 191 1.75 11.36 -4.88
CA ASP A 191 2.86 10.41 -4.74
C ASP A 191 2.35 8.98 -4.51
N GLU A 192 1.44 8.82 -3.55
CA GLU A 192 0.83 7.53 -3.22
C GLU A 192 -0.03 7.00 -4.37
N GLY A 193 -0.84 7.86 -4.97
CA GLY A 193 -1.71 7.52 -6.09
C GLY A 193 -0.94 7.00 -7.30
N LEU A 194 0.10 7.71 -7.71
CA LEU A 194 0.96 7.31 -8.83
C LEU A 194 1.76 6.03 -8.53
N ALA A 195 2.21 5.83 -7.27
CA ALA A 195 2.91 4.62 -6.88
C ALA A 195 2.00 3.39 -7.00
N ILE A 196 0.74 3.50 -6.56
CA ILE A 196 -0.25 2.41 -6.68
C ILE A 196 -0.58 2.16 -8.15
N LEU A 197 -0.83 3.21 -8.95
CA LEU A 197 -1.09 3.07 -10.39
C LEU A 197 0.08 2.40 -11.12
N ALA A 198 1.32 2.79 -10.81
CA ALA A 198 2.52 2.18 -11.40
C ALA A 198 2.61 0.68 -11.07
N MET A 199 2.23 0.29 -9.86
CA MET A 199 2.19 -1.12 -9.46
C MET A 199 1.07 -1.89 -10.17
N LEU A 200 -0.12 -1.30 -10.28
CA LEU A 200 -1.28 -1.93 -10.91
C LEU A 200 -1.16 -2.01 -12.43
N SER A 201 -0.48 -1.04 -13.08
CA SER A 201 -0.30 -1.02 -14.54
C SER A 201 0.47 -2.21 -15.08
N SER A 202 1.25 -2.90 -14.26
CA SER A 202 1.95 -4.15 -14.60
C SER A 202 1.03 -5.39 -14.60
N HIS A 203 -0.23 -5.26 -14.15
CA HIS A 203 -1.23 -6.32 -14.09
C HIS A 203 -2.24 -6.13 -15.24
N PRO A 204 -2.64 -7.19 -15.97
CA PRO A 204 -3.53 -7.04 -17.12
C PRO A 204 -4.84 -6.29 -16.83
N GLU A 205 -5.56 -6.66 -15.74
CA GLU A 205 -6.76 -5.96 -15.32
C GLU A 205 -6.47 -4.49 -14.94
N GLY A 206 -5.32 -4.22 -14.30
CA GLY A 206 -4.90 -2.87 -13.93
C GLY A 206 -4.60 -2.02 -15.15
N LYS A 207 -3.82 -2.54 -16.10
CA LYS A 207 -3.52 -1.88 -17.37
C LYS A 207 -4.82 -1.51 -18.12
N ALA A 208 -5.74 -2.45 -18.25
CA ALA A 208 -7.02 -2.23 -18.91
C ALA A 208 -7.87 -1.16 -18.20
N ALA A 209 -7.95 -1.22 -16.86
CA ALA A 209 -8.71 -0.25 -16.07
C ALA A 209 -8.11 1.17 -16.13
N ILE A 210 -6.78 1.30 -16.12
CA ILE A 210 -6.09 2.60 -16.23
C ILE A 210 -6.27 3.19 -17.63
N GLY A 211 -6.19 2.37 -18.69
CA GLY A 211 -6.48 2.79 -20.06
C GLY A 211 -7.92 3.28 -20.22
N ALA A 212 -8.90 2.50 -19.70
CA ALA A 212 -10.32 2.86 -19.73
C ALA A 212 -10.65 4.13 -18.91
N ALA A 213 -9.82 4.48 -17.96
CA ALA A 213 -9.96 5.71 -17.16
C ALA A 213 -9.33 6.95 -17.83
N GLU A 214 -8.91 6.85 -19.09
CA GLU A 214 -8.33 7.94 -19.89
C GLU A 214 -7.14 8.62 -19.14
N ALA A 215 -6.24 7.80 -18.59
CA ALA A 215 -5.16 8.31 -17.75
C ALA A 215 -4.03 9.03 -18.50
N VAL A 216 -3.90 8.87 -19.82
CA VAL A 216 -2.79 9.40 -20.62
C VAL A 216 -2.59 10.92 -20.46
N PRO A 217 -3.63 11.77 -20.53
CA PRO A 217 -3.45 13.21 -20.35
C PRO A 217 -2.89 13.58 -18.96
N VAL A 218 -3.40 12.93 -17.91
CA VAL A 218 -2.94 13.17 -16.53
C VAL A 218 -1.48 12.73 -16.38
N LEU A 219 -1.11 11.57 -16.90
CA LEU A 219 0.26 11.07 -16.84
C LEU A 219 1.24 11.97 -17.60
N VAL A 220 0.87 12.45 -18.78
CA VAL A 220 1.69 13.39 -19.57
C VAL A 220 1.91 14.69 -18.80
N GLU A 221 0.86 15.24 -18.16
CA GLU A 221 0.99 16.44 -17.34
C GLU A 221 1.91 16.22 -16.13
N VAL A 222 1.80 15.08 -15.45
CA VAL A 222 2.70 14.73 -14.35
C VAL A 222 4.16 14.55 -14.82
N ILE A 223 4.39 13.96 -15.99
CA ILE A 223 5.75 13.87 -16.57
C ILE A 223 6.31 15.27 -16.87
N ARG A 224 5.46 16.22 -17.23
CA ARG A 224 5.86 17.60 -17.53
C ARG A 224 6.18 18.40 -16.28
N THR A 225 5.34 18.35 -15.25
CA THR A 225 5.33 19.29 -14.11
C THR A 225 5.61 18.68 -12.74
N GLY A 226 5.57 17.36 -12.64
CA GLY A 226 5.69 16.65 -11.36
C GLY A 226 7.10 16.62 -10.75
N SER A 227 7.18 16.18 -9.50
CA SER A 227 8.46 15.86 -8.86
C SER A 227 9.19 14.75 -9.63
N LEU A 228 10.51 14.62 -9.44
CA LEU A 228 11.29 13.56 -10.11
C LEU A 228 10.68 12.17 -9.89
N ARG A 229 10.19 11.89 -8.68
CA ARG A 229 9.54 10.64 -8.32
C ARG A 229 8.18 10.46 -9.02
N ASN A 230 7.40 11.52 -9.10
CA ASN A 230 6.10 11.47 -9.77
C ASN A 230 6.27 11.30 -11.28
N ARG A 231 7.23 12.01 -11.88
CA ARG A 231 7.60 11.85 -13.29
C ARG A 231 8.04 10.40 -13.59
N GLU A 232 8.84 9.79 -12.71
CA GLU A 232 9.25 8.38 -12.81
C GLU A 232 8.06 7.42 -12.76
N ASN A 233 7.16 7.58 -11.77
CA ASN A 233 5.99 6.72 -11.61
C ASN A 233 5.02 6.88 -12.79
N ALA A 234 4.75 8.11 -13.22
CA ALA A 234 3.91 8.39 -14.37
C ALA A 234 4.50 7.78 -15.67
N ALA A 235 5.81 7.91 -15.87
CA ALA A 235 6.50 7.27 -17.00
C ALA A 235 6.39 5.73 -16.94
N ALA A 236 6.48 5.13 -15.75
CA ALA A 236 6.33 3.68 -15.59
C ALA A 236 4.90 3.21 -15.95
N VAL A 237 3.87 3.96 -15.56
CA VAL A 237 2.48 3.67 -15.98
C VAL A 237 2.35 3.79 -17.50
N LEU A 238 2.85 4.88 -18.07
CA LEU A 238 2.72 5.16 -19.49
C LEU A 238 3.47 4.12 -20.35
N VAL A 239 4.65 3.63 -19.92
CA VAL A 239 5.34 2.50 -20.57
C VAL A 239 4.41 1.28 -20.66
N ASN A 240 3.76 0.93 -19.55
CA ASN A 240 2.88 -0.25 -19.53
C ASN A 240 1.65 -0.05 -20.40
N LEU A 241 1.06 1.15 -20.45
CA LEU A 241 -0.07 1.46 -21.32
C LEU A 241 0.32 1.40 -22.79
N CYS A 242 1.44 2.03 -23.17
CA CYS A 242 1.92 2.10 -24.56
C CYS A 242 2.45 0.75 -25.08
N SER A 243 2.88 -0.16 -24.19
CA SER A 243 3.38 -1.48 -24.62
C SER A 243 2.29 -2.30 -25.26
N GLY A 244 2.35 -2.42 -26.61
CA GLY A 244 1.38 -3.17 -27.41
C GLY A 244 0.05 -2.44 -27.67
N ASP A 245 0.00 -1.13 -27.45
CA ASP A 245 -1.17 -0.30 -27.73
C ASP A 245 -0.77 1.00 -28.42
N GLN A 246 -0.94 1.02 -29.74
CA GLN A 246 -0.58 2.16 -30.59
C GLN A 246 -1.43 3.40 -30.31
N GLN A 247 -2.66 3.23 -29.83
CA GLN A 247 -3.56 4.35 -29.58
C GLN A 247 -3.01 5.24 -28.45
N HIS A 248 -2.55 4.64 -27.34
CA HIS A 248 -1.95 5.36 -26.23
C HIS A 248 -0.62 6.06 -26.63
N ILE A 249 0.16 5.44 -27.54
CA ILE A 249 1.38 6.06 -28.08
C ILE A 249 1.02 7.33 -28.84
N VAL A 250 0.10 7.25 -29.77
CA VAL A 250 -0.33 8.39 -30.59
C VAL A 250 -0.95 9.51 -29.75
N GLU A 251 -1.73 9.15 -28.73
CA GLU A 251 -2.33 10.11 -27.82
C GLU A 251 -1.24 10.86 -27.02
N ALA A 252 -0.29 10.15 -26.41
CA ALA A 252 0.79 10.76 -25.66
C ALA A 252 1.67 11.67 -26.52
N GLN A 253 1.94 11.27 -27.77
CA GLN A 253 2.68 12.10 -28.73
C GLN A 253 1.92 13.39 -29.09
N LYS A 254 0.61 13.31 -29.35
CA LYS A 254 -0.25 14.48 -29.63
C LYS A 254 -0.28 15.45 -28.45
N LEU A 255 -0.18 14.96 -27.23
CA LEU A 255 -0.09 15.78 -26.01
C LEU A 255 1.30 16.39 -25.79
N GLY A 256 2.27 16.13 -26.67
CA GLY A 256 3.59 16.76 -26.64
C GLY A 256 4.53 16.21 -25.58
N VAL A 257 4.43 14.93 -25.20
CA VAL A 257 5.22 14.31 -24.15
C VAL A 257 6.73 14.21 -24.46
N MET A 258 7.12 14.28 -25.75
CA MET A 258 8.47 13.98 -26.22
C MET A 258 9.57 14.83 -25.54
N SER A 259 9.37 16.15 -25.44
CA SER A 259 10.35 17.04 -24.82
C SER A 259 10.57 16.74 -23.34
N SER A 260 9.48 16.44 -22.62
CA SER A 260 9.53 16.08 -21.20
C SER A 260 10.17 14.71 -20.97
N LEU A 261 10.00 13.75 -21.90
CA LEU A 261 10.69 12.47 -21.85
C LEU A 261 12.18 12.59 -22.09
N LEU A 262 12.61 13.45 -23.05
CA LEU A 262 14.03 13.73 -23.28
C LEU A 262 14.68 14.36 -22.06
N GLU A 263 14.00 15.30 -21.41
CA GLU A 263 14.46 15.91 -20.15
C GLU A 263 14.56 14.86 -19.03
N LEU A 264 13.53 14.01 -18.87
CA LEU A 264 13.52 12.96 -17.87
C LEU A 264 14.64 11.92 -18.12
N ALA A 265 14.94 11.61 -19.38
CA ALA A 265 16.02 10.70 -19.77
C ALA A 265 17.41 11.26 -19.41
N GLN A 266 17.56 12.59 -19.39
CA GLN A 266 18.83 13.25 -19.06
C GLN A 266 18.95 13.52 -17.55
N ASN A 267 17.91 14.03 -16.92
CA ASN A 267 17.95 14.64 -15.60
C ASN A 267 17.15 13.89 -14.54
N GLY A 268 16.48 12.78 -14.89
CA GLY A 268 15.65 12.00 -13.99
C GLY A 268 16.45 11.12 -13.03
N THR A 269 15.73 10.41 -12.16
CA THR A 269 16.28 9.30 -11.39
C THR A 269 16.74 8.18 -12.32
N ASP A 270 17.57 7.26 -11.86
CA ASP A 270 18.05 6.14 -12.71
C ASP A 270 16.89 5.29 -13.26
N ARG A 271 15.83 5.09 -12.47
CA ARG A 271 14.63 4.39 -12.93
C ARG A 271 13.83 5.27 -13.90
N GLY A 272 13.70 6.56 -13.62
CA GLY A 272 13.05 7.53 -14.50
C GLY A 272 13.72 7.62 -15.86
N LYS A 273 15.05 7.67 -15.90
CA LYS A 273 15.85 7.63 -17.14
C LYS A 273 15.57 6.38 -17.97
N ARG A 274 15.56 5.20 -17.32
CA ARG A 274 15.23 3.93 -18.01
C ARG A 274 13.82 3.92 -18.57
N LYS A 275 12.81 4.42 -17.80
CA LYS A 275 11.42 4.49 -18.25
C LYS A 275 11.22 5.48 -19.38
N ALA A 276 11.87 6.63 -19.32
CA ALA A 276 11.85 7.61 -20.39
C ALA A 276 12.48 7.05 -21.68
N ALA A 277 13.63 6.37 -21.58
CA ALA A 277 14.28 5.71 -22.73
C ALA A 277 13.37 4.65 -23.37
N GLN A 278 12.70 3.80 -22.56
CA GLN A 278 11.73 2.81 -23.05
C GLN A 278 10.56 3.47 -23.80
N LEU A 279 10.02 4.59 -23.29
CA LEU A 279 8.94 5.32 -23.96
C LEU A 279 9.41 5.94 -25.28
N LEU A 280 10.58 6.56 -25.28
CA LEU A 280 11.17 7.15 -26.51
C LEU A 280 11.38 6.08 -27.59
N GLU A 281 11.77 4.86 -27.19
CA GLU A 281 11.93 3.73 -28.11
C GLU A 281 10.56 3.26 -28.66
N LEU A 282 9.56 3.09 -27.80
CA LEU A 282 8.18 2.73 -28.22
C LEU A 282 7.55 3.78 -29.14
N MET A 283 7.93 5.05 -28.99
CA MET A 283 7.41 6.17 -29.77
C MET A 283 8.21 6.43 -31.06
N ASN A 284 9.27 5.67 -31.30
CA ASN A 284 10.10 5.82 -32.51
C ASN A 284 9.46 5.04 -33.68
N PRO A 285 9.00 5.72 -34.75
CA PRO A 285 8.34 5.07 -35.88
C PRO A 285 9.25 4.12 -36.70
N PHE A 286 10.58 4.19 -36.48
CA PHE A 286 11.54 3.34 -37.17
C PHE A 286 11.93 2.07 -36.38
N ALA A 287 11.41 1.86 -35.17
CA ALA A 287 11.72 0.66 -34.37
C ALA A 287 11.07 -0.61 -34.94
N GLU A 288 9.90 -0.48 -35.56
CA GLU A 288 9.17 -1.62 -36.15
C GLU A 288 9.83 -2.21 -37.42
N GLN A 289 10.65 -1.43 -38.14
CA GLN A 289 11.33 -1.93 -39.36
C GLN A 289 12.55 -2.81 -39.05
N ARG A 290 13.12 -2.75 -37.84
CA ARG A 290 14.30 -3.56 -37.47
C ARG A 290 13.97 -5.00 -37.06
N THR A 291 12.73 -5.29 -36.66
CA THR A 291 12.31 -6.64 -36.29
C THR A 291 11.86 -7.47 -37.51
N GLY A 292 11.48 -6.83 -38.62
CA GLY A 292 11.10 -7.49 -39.87
C GLY A 292 12.29 -7.99 -40.71
N ASP A 293 13.46 -7.37 -40.58
CA ASP A 293 14.65 -7.74 -41.36
C ASP A 293 15.57 -8.75 -40.63
N ALA A 294 15.31 -9.05 -39.34
CA ALA A 294 16.13 -9.98 -38.56
C ALA A 294 15.74 -11.46 -38.75
N ASP A 295 14.55 -11.75 -39.32
CA ASP A 295 14.10 -13.13 -39.53
C ASP A 295 14.45 -13.70 -40.92
N ALA A 296 15.16 -12.95 -41.77
CA ALA A 296 15.46 -13.37 -43.14
C ALA A 296 16.87 -14.01 -43.34
N ASP A 297 17.77 -13.94 -42.34
CA ASP A 297 19.15 -14.40 -42.50
C ASP A 297 19.71 -15.21 -41.31
N ALA A 298 19.02 -16.24 -40.85
CA ALA A 298 19.57 -17.14 -39.84
C ALA A 298 19.23 -18.61 -40.10
N ASP A 299 19.77 -19.16 -41.18
CA ASP A 299 19.96 -20.59 -41.29
C ASP A 299 21.46 -20.88 -41.58
N VAL A 300 22.29 -20.91 -40.54
CA VAL A 300 23.50 -21.76 -40.42
C VAL A 300 23.90 -21.87 -38.94
N GLY A 301 23.91 -23.12 -38.45
CA GLY A 301 24.10 -23.50 -37.07
C GLY A 301 25.40 -23.07 -36.41
N THR A 302 25.30 -22.93 -35.10
CA THR A 302 26.24 -23.50 -34.12
C THR A 302 25.63 -23.47 -32.72
N SER A 303 25.51 -24.63 -32.11
CA SER A 303 25.14 -24.84 -30.70
C SER A 303 26.19 -24.20 -29.78
N ARG A 304 25.76 -23.25 -28.94
CA ARG A 304 26.41 -22.92 -27.68
C ARG A 304 25.36 -22.69 -26.60
N GLY A 305 25.48 -23.45 -25.49
CA GLY A 305 24.58 -23.47 -24.38
C GLY A 305 24.35 -22.08 -23.74
N SER A 306 23.13 -21.68 -23.71
CA SER A 306 22.65 -20.53 -22.94
C SER A 306 22.47 -20.98 -21.49
N VAL A 307 23.34 -20.52 -20.62
CA VAL A 307 23.11 -20.50 -19.18
C VAL A 307 21.92 -19.57 -18.96
N ARG A 308 20.81 -20.14 -18.54
CA ARG A 308 19.65 -19.35 -18.07
C ARG A 308 20.04 -18.71 -16.75
N ASP A 309 20.19 -17.39 -16.75
CA ASP A 309 20.20 -16.62 -15.52
C ASP A 309 18.85 -16.83 -14.80
N PRO A 310 18.88 -16.98 -13.45
CA PRO A 310 17.66 -17.12 -12.69
C PRO A 310 16.79 -15.87 -12.90
N VAL A 311 15.53 -16.08 -13.26
CA VAL A 311 14.51 -15.02 -13.37
C VAL A 311 14.40 -14.36 -12.01
N THR A 312 15.15 -13.29 -11.80
CA THR A 312 14.99 -12.41 -10.65
C THR A 312 13.63 -11.71 -10.78
N ASN A 313 12.79 -11.96 -9.79
CA ASN A 313 11.46 -11.39 -9.69
C ASN A 313 11.56 -9.86 -9.80
N PRO A 314 10.95 -9.20 -10.82
CA PRO A 314 11.08 -7.75 -11.03
C PRO A 314 10.55 -6.91 -9.85
N THR A 315 9.81 -7.53 -8.93
CA THR A 315 9.21 -6.88 -7.77
C THR A 315 10.22 -6.55 -6.67
N THR A 316 11.32 -7.29 -6.56
CA THR A 316 12.33 -7.08 -5.50
C THR A 316 13.15 -5.81 -5.72
N TYR A 317 13.35 -5.37 -6.98
CA TYR A 317 14.09 -4.14 -7.28
C TYR A 317 13.27 -2.83 -7.16
N LEU A 318 11.96 -2.93 -6.89
CA LEU A 318 11.10 -1.76 -6.74
C LEU A 318 11.26 -1.07 -5.37
N PHE A 319 11.90 -1.71 -4.38
CA PHE A 319 11.77 -1.35 -2.97
C PHE A 319 13.04 -1.26 -2.12
N GLU A 320 14.23 -1.45 -2.65
CA GLU A 320 15.48 -1.27 -1.87
C GLU A 320 15.82 0.19 -1.52
N GLY A 321 14.96 1.13 -1.82
CA GLY A 321 15.11 2.55 -1.49
C GLY A 321 13.83 3.19 -1.01
N ASN A 322 13.61 3.22 0.31
CA ASN A 322 12.97 4.35 1.01
C ASN A 322 11.45 4.60 0.96
N LEU A 323 10.55 3.73 0.47
CA LEU A 323 9.13 4.02 0.73
C LEU A 323 8.76 3.68 2.18
N THR A 324 9.24 2.57 2.69
CA THR A 324 9.04 2.18 4.10
C THR A 324 9.71 3.15 5.05
N THR A 325 10.94 3.59 4.80
CA THR A 325 11.66 4.51 5.67
C THR A 325 11.06 5.93 5.64
N TYR A 326 10.66 6.43 4.46
CA TYR A 326 10.05 7.77 4.35
C TYR A 326 8.62 7.83 4.91
N LEU A 327 7.87 6.73 4.86
CA LEU A 327 6.54 6.65 5.45
C LEU A 327 6.59 6.42 6.96
N PHE A 328 7.69 5.82 7.47
CA PHE A 328 7.92 5.64 8.91
C PHE A 328 8.47 6.90 9.59
N GLU A 329 9.37 7.64 8.96
CA GLU A 329 9.97 8.86 9.56
C GLU A 329 8.99 10.04 9.62
N GLY A 330 7.94 10.05 8.81
CA GLY A 330 6.92 11.11 8.78
C GLY A 330 5.71 10.90 9.66
N ASN A 331 5.42 9.68 10.14
CA ASN A 331 4.14 9.35 10.79
C ASN A 331 4.24 8.57 12.11
N LEU A 332 5.43 8.33 12.66
CA LEU A 332 5.58 7.84 14.03
C LEU A 332 5.60 8.97 15.07
N THR A 333 5.20 10.18 14.70
CA THR A 333 4.73 11.11 15.73
C THR A 333 3.42 10.52 16.26
N PRO A 334 3.32 10.29 17.57
CA PRO A 334 2.07 9.85 18.17
C PRO A 334 0.98 10.82 17.72
N TYR A 335 -0.12 10.28 17.12
CA TYR A 335 -1.29 11.09 16.81
C TYR A 335 -1.60 11.99 18.02
N PRO A 336 -1.67 13.32 17.84
CA PRO A 336 -2.13 14.19 18.91
C PRO A 336 -3.62 13.90 19.12
N PHE A 337 -3.97 13.67 20.38
CA PHE A 337 -5.28 13.47 21.04
C PHE A 337 -5.78 12.04 21.16
#